data_fe1f6988fa1611fb0c2fe183b6ef50bf
#
_entry.id   fe1f6988fa1611fb0c2fe183b6ef50bf
#
_cell.length_a   1.000
_cell.length_b   1.000
_cell.length_c   1.000
_cell.angle_alpha   90.00
_cell.angle_beta   90.00
_cell.angle_gamma   90.00
#
_symmetry.space_group_name_H-M   'P 1'
#
loop_
_entity.id
_entity.type
_entity.pdbx_description
1 polymer ?
#
loop_
_entity_poly.entity_id
_entity_poly.type
_entity_poly.pdbx_seq_one_letter_code
_entity_poly.pdbx_strand_id
1 'polypeptide(L)'
;MGEWIKILYLKKFSFPDGDTEAGIISSILTKWHNTVYPFKIASDRLLNEISFSPITILYGSNGCGKTTILNIMAEKLGLERGTLFNKSSFFDEYLKLCSYSLKCDRLPESSRIITSDDVFDFMLKERMLNNGIDDRREELVKEYLD
;
A
#
# COMPACT_ATOMS: atom_id res chain seq x y z
N MET A 1 -18.89 -28.29 -9.44
CA MET A 1 -18.03 -27.12 -9.71
C MET A 1 -18.53 -25.97 -8.83
N GLY A 2 -17.81 -25.66 -7.77
CA GLY A 2 -18.21 -24.58 -6.87
C GLY A 2 -18.17 -23.23 -7.62
N GLU A 3 -19.28 -22.52 -7.68
CA GLU A 3 -19.28 -21.12 -8.05
C GLU A 3 -18.43 -20.38 -7.00
N TRP A 4 -17.25 -19.95 -7.40
CA TRP A 4 -16.47 -19.02 -6.60
C TRP A 4 -17.27 -17.72 -6.51
N ILE A 5 -17.87 -17.48 -5.36
CA ILE A 5 -18.57 -16.22 -5.11
C ILE A 5 -17.54 -15.11 -5.24
N LYS A 6 -17.60 -14.39 -6.36
CA LYS A 6 -16.73 -13.23 -6.61
C LYS A 6 -17.22 -12.08 -5.74
N ILE A 7 -16.76 -12.05 -4.48
CA ILE A 7 -17.12 -11.00 -3.55
C ILE A 7 -16.32 -9.74 -3.93
N LEU A 8 -17.03 -8.65 -4.15
CA LEU A 8 -16.45 -7.32 -4.35
C LEU A 8 -16.74 -6.48 -3.11
N TYR A 9 -15.70 -6.11 -2.39
CA TYR A 9 -15.81 -5.27 -1.19
C TYR A 9 -15.70 -3.78 -1.55
N LEU A 10 -14.64 -3.37 -2.23
CA LEU A 10 -14.42 -1.99 -2.68
C LEU A 10 -14.97 -1.82 -4.08
N LYS A 11 -15.93 -0.89 -4.25
CA LYS A 11 -16.54 -0.62 -5.55
C LYS A 11 -15.75 0.41 -6.34
N LYS A 12 -15.40 1.52 -5.68
CA LYS A 12 -14.72 2.66 -6.28
C LYS A 12 -13.81 3.36 -5.28
N PHE A 13 -12.74 3.95 -5.79
CA PHE A 13 -11.90 4.88 -5.06
C PHE A 13 -11.65 6.11 -5.92
N SER A 14 -11.86 7.31 -5.35
CA SER A 14 -11.73 8.57 -6.07
C SER A 14 -10.63 9.42 -5.48
N PHE A 15 -9.84 10.03 -6.33
CA PHE A 15 -8.76 10.96 -6.01
C PHE A 15 -9.22 12.40 -6.29
N PRO A 16 -8.58 13.40 -5.68
CA PRO A 16 -8.83 14.79 -6.03
C PRO A 16 -8.45 15.05 -7.50
N ASP A 17 -9.19 15.92 -8.15
CA ASP A 17 -8.85 16.42 -9.48
C ASP A 17 -7.70 17.43 -9.42
N GLY A 18 -7.13 17.75 -10.60
CA GLY A 18 -5.99 18.65 -10.72
C GLY A 18 -6.27 20.07 -10.24
N ASP A 19 -7.49 20.58 -10.38
CA ASP A 19 -7.87 21.92 -9.96
C ASP A 19 -7.94 22.01 -8.43
N THR A 20 -8.52 21.00 -7.79
CA THR A 20 -8.56 20.87 -6.31
C THR A 20 -7.15 20.77 -5.74
N GLU A 21 -6.28 19.92 -6.34
CA GLU A 21 -4.89 19.82 -5.94
C GLU A 21 -4.12 21.13 -6.10
N ALA A 22 -4.28 21.82 -7.25
CA ALA A 22 -3.60 23.08 -7.53
C ALA A 22 -3.94 24.16 -6.51
N GLY A 23 -5.20 24.26 -6.11
CA GLY A 23 -5.64 25.20 -5.07
C GLY A 23 -4.93 24.96 -3.73
N ILE A 24 -4.81 23.70 -3.31
CA ILE A 24 -4.15 23.34 -2.06
C ILE A 24 -2.63 23.50 -2.17
N ILE A 25 -2.02 23.05 -3.26
CA ILE A 25 -0.58 23.20 -3.49
C ILE A 25 -0.17 24.67 -3.44
N SER A 26 -0.96 25.57 -4.02
CA SER A 26 -0.69 27.02 -3.97
C SER A 26 -0.63 27.56 -2.55
N SER A 27 -1.46 27.03 -1.64
CA SER A 27 -1.43 27.40 -0.21
C SER A 27 -0.24 26.77 0.53
N ILE A 28 0.24 25.60 0.10
CA ILE A 28 1.38 24.89 0.69
C ILE A 28 2.70 25.54 0.30
N LEU A 29 2.88 25.87 -0.97
CA LEU A 29 4.13 26.43 -1.50
C LEU A 29 4.54 27.76 -0.84
N THR A 30 3.61 28.47 -0.21
CA THR A 30 3.92 29.66 0.59
C THR A 30 4.68 29.35 1.88
N LYS A 31 4.85 28.07 2.27
CA LYS A 31 5.37 27.63 3.58
C LYS A 31 6.73 26.89 3.50
N TRP A 32 7.57 27.14 2.52
CA TRP A 32 8.94 26.58 2.47
C TRP A 32 9.04 25.04 2.50
N HIS A 33 8.20 24.35 1.75
CA HIS A 33 8.26 22.88 1.68
C HIS A 33 9.00 22.40 0.41
N ASN A 34 9.90 21.43 0.57
CA ASN A 34 10.69 20.87 -0.54
C ASN A 34 9.92 19.82 -1.36
N THR A 35 8.76 19.35 -0.90
CA THR A 35 7.96 18.34 -1.58
C THR A 35 6.48 18.58 -1.32
N VAL A 36 5.67 18.27 -2.31
CA VAL A 36 4.20 18.27 -2.22
C VAL A 36 3.62 16.85 -2.26
N TYR A 37 4.48 15.84 -2.07
CA TYR A 37 4.03 14.44 -2.05
C TYR A 37 2.91 14.22 -1.03
N PRO A 38 1.80 13.50 -1.33
CA PRO A 38 1.57 12.69 -2.54
C PRO A 38 0.77 13.41 -3.66
N PHE A 39 0.57 14.73 -3.56
CA PHE A 39 -0.08 15.49 -4.62
C PHE A 39 0.58 15.27 -5.98
N LYS A 40 -0.16 15.48 -7.06
CA LYS A 40 0.23 15.29 -8.46
C LYS A 40 0.44 13.84 -8.91
N ILE A 41 0.46 12.87 -8.00
CA ILE A 41 0.68 11.47 -8.38
C ILE A 41 -0.49 10.91 -9.20
N ALA A 42 -1.71 11.20 -8.80
CA ALA A 42 -2.92 10.77 -9.52
C ALA A 42 -3.31 11.78 -10.61
N SER A 43 -3.33 13.07 -10.31
CA SER A 43 -3.80 14.13 -11.22
C SER A 43 -2.92 14.29 -12.47
N ASP A 44 -1.59 14.23 -12.36
CA ASP A 44 -0.68 14.28 -13.51
C ASP A 44 -0.90 13.11 -14.50
N ARG A 45 -1.61 12.07 -14.08
CA ARG A 45 -1.97 10.90 -14.89
C ARG A 45 -3.45 10.85 -15.24
N LEU A 46 -4.19 11.92 -14.96
CA LEU A 46 -5.63 12.01 -15.15
C LEU A 46 -6.40 10.86 -14.47
N LEU A 47 -5.84 10.36 -13.35
CA LEU A 47 -6.44 9.29 -12.57
C LEU A 47 -7.36 9.90 -11.50
N ASN A 48 -8.60 10.13 -11.85
CA ASN A 48 -9.59 10.68 -10.92
C ASN A 48 -10.32 9.58 -10.13
N GLU A 49 -10.47 8.40 -10.73
CA GLU A 49 -11.22 7.29 -10.13
C GLU A 49 -10.68 5.93 -10.57
N ILE A 50 -10.71 4.96 -9.66
CA ILE A 50 -10.51 3.55 -9.95
C ILE A 50 -11.80 2.81 -9.62
N SER A 51 -12.38 2.12 -10.61
CA SER A 51 -13.47 1.18 -10.41
C SER A 51 -12.90 -0.24 -10.25
N PHE A 52 -13.37 -0.96 -9.24
CA PHE A 52 -12.82 -2.27 -8.87
C PHE A 52 -13.69 -3.42 -9.39
N SER A 53 -13.00 -4.49 -9.72
CA SER A 53 -13.53 -5.84 -9.90
C SER A 53 -13.02 -6.72 -8.76
N PRO A 54 -13.50 -7.96 -8.60
CA PRO A 54 -12.99 -8.88 -7.58
C PRO A 54 -11.48 -9.07 -7.60
N ILE A 55 -10.87 -8.90 -8.78
CA ILE A 55 -9.42 -8.81 -8.99
C ILE A 55 -9.19 -7.58 -9.87
N THR A 56 -8.41 -6.62 -9.38
CA THR A 56 -8.02 -5.41 -10.11
C THR A 56 -6.50 -5.31 -10.12
N ILE A 57 -5.93 -5.12 -11.30
CA ILE A 57 -4.47 -5.05 -11.50
C ILE A 57 -4.09 -3.62 -11.88
N LEU A 58 -3.21 -2.99 -11.09
CA LEU A 58 -2.57 -1.74 -11.43
C LEU A 58 -1.25 -2.03 -12.17
N TYR A 59 -1.17 -1.59 -13.40
CA TYR A 59 -0.04 -1.86 -14.28
C TYR A 59 0.60 -0.55 -14.75
N GLY A 60 1.90 -0.57 -15.00
CA GLY A 60 2.66 0.59 -15.47
C GLY A 60 4.17 0.46 -15.18
N SER A 61 4.97 1.37 -15.75
CA SER A 61 6.43 1.41 -15.58
C SER A 61 6.86 1.67 -14.12
N ASN A 62 8.13 1.44 -13.81
CA ASN A 62 8.70 1.79 -12.51
C ASN A 62 8.63 3.31 -12.29
N GLY A 63 8.35 3.72 -11.07
CA GLY A 63 8.20 5.14 -10.73
C GLY A 63 6.89 5.80 -11.17
N CYS A 64 5.95 5.06 -11.81
CA CYS A 64 4.67 5.65 -12.21
C CYS A 64 3.65 5.85 -11.06
N GLY A 65 4.04 5.65 -9.81
CA GLY A 65 3.19 5.96 -8.65
C GLY A 65 2.27 4.83 -8.17
N LYS A 66 2.36 3.58 -8.71
CA LYS A 66 1.50 2.46 -8.29
C LYS A 66 1.52 2.22 -6.78
N THR A 67 2.71 2.14 -6.20
CA THR A 67 2.88 1.94 -4.75
C THR A 67 2.30 3.10 -3.95
N THR A 68 2.47 4.34 -4.44
CA THR A 68 1.87 5.51 -3.80
C THR A 68 0.34 5.45 -3.81
N ILE A 69 -0.26 5.09 -4.95
CA ILE A 69 -1.71 4.91 -5.08
C ILE A 69 -2.21 3.83 -4.12
N LEU A 70 -1.53 2.69 -4.04
CA LEU A 70 -1.86 1.61 -3.10
C LEU A 70 -1.73 2.08 -1.64
N ASN A 71 -0.69 2.84 -1.31
CA ASN A 71 -0.51 3.40 0.03
C ASN A 71 -1.62 4.39 0.40
N ILE A 72 -2.01 5.28 -0.52
CA ILE A 72 -3.13 6.20 -0.32
C ILE A 72 -4.42 5.44 -0.05
N MET A 73 -4.70 4.42 -0.85
CA MET A 73 -5.90 3.60 -0.68
C MET A 73 -5.88 2.85 0.65
N ALA A 74 -4.75 2.22 1.00
CA ALA A 74 -4.61 1.45 2.23
C ALA A 74 -4.82 2.32 3.47
N GLU A 75 -4.23 3.51 3.51
CA GLU A 75 -4.39 4.46 4.63
C GLU A 75 -5.82 5.00 4.70
N LYS A 76 -6.41 5.37 3.57
CA LYS A 76 -7.80 5.87 3.53
C LYS A 76 -8.82 4.83 3.96
N LEU A 77 -8.57 3.56 3.65
CA LEU A 77 -9.42 2.43 3.99
C LEU A 77 -9.13 1.84 5.38
N GLY A 78 -8.07 2.29 6.05
CA GLY A 78 -7.65 1.77 7.36
C GLY A 78 -7.20 0.31 7.29
N LEU A 79 -6.51 -0.09 6.21
CA LEU A 79 -6.04 -1.47 6.05
C LEU A 79 -4.86 -1.77 6.98
N GLU A 80 -4.82 -3.00 7.51
CA GLU A 80 -3.68 -3.49 8.27
C GLU A 80 -2.41 -3.49 7.40
N ARG A 81 -1.27 -3.12 7.99
CA ARG A 81 0.01 -3.00 7.32
C ARG A 81 1.13 -3.60 8.17
N GLY A 82 2.00 -4.38 7.56
CA GLY A 82 3.17 -4.99 8.23
C GLY A 82 4.35 -4.03 8.33
N THR A 83 4.64 -3.26 7.28
CA THR A 83 5.78 -2.34 7.20
C THR A 83 5.36 -0.88 7.15
N LEU A 84 6.16 -0.01 7.71
CA LEU A 84 5.97 1.44 7.62
C LEU A 84 6.35 1.93 6.22
N PHE A 85 5.77 3.04 5.80
CA PHE A 85 6.17 3.76 4.60
C PHE A 85 6.35 5.26 4.90
N ASN A 86 7.10 5.94 4.06
CA ASN A 86 7.35 7.36 4.25
C ASN A 86 6.09 8.18 3.94
N LYS A 87 5.55 8.82 4.98
CA LYS A 87 4.48 9.82 4.86
C LYS A 87 5.10 11.21 4.86
N SER A 88 4.63 12.07 3.95
CA SER A 88 4.89 13.49 4.05
C SER A 88 3.93 14.15 5.05
N SER A 89 4.23 15.37 5.46
CA SER A 89 3.32 16.18 6.29
C SER A 89 1.97 16.49 5.64
N PHE A 90 1.87 16.29 4.32
CA PHE A 90 0.65 16.55 3.54
C PHE A 90 -0.16 15.30 3.22
N PHE A 91 0.32 14.14 3.64
CA PHE A 91 -0.33 12.88 3.30
C PHE A 91 -1.76 12.80 3.86
N ASP A 92 -1.94 13.21 5.11
CA ASP A 92 -3.24 13.19 5.77
C ASP A 92 -4.21 14.23 5.18
N GLU A 93 -3.70 15.39 4.72
CA GLU A 93 -4.51 16.37 4.01
C GLU A 93 -4.98 15.82 2.66
N TYR A 94 -4.11 15.14 1.94
CA TYR A 94 -4.46 14.47 0.70
C TYR A 94 -5.53 13.39 0.90
N LEU A 95 -5.41 12.58 1.96
CA LEU A 95 -6.40 11.56 2.28
C LEU A 95 -7.80 12.13 2.53
N LYS A 96 -7.91 13.34 3.07
CA LYS A 96 -9.22 13.99 3.28
C LYS A 96 -9.94 14.28 1.97
N LEU A 97 -9.20 14.53 0.91
CA LEU A 97 -9.74 14.80 -0.43
C LEU A 97 -10.16 13.52 -1.17
N CYS A 98 -9.58 12.37 -0.77
CA CYS A 98 -9.93 11.09 -1.35
C CYS A 98 -11.26 10.57 -0.80
N SER A 99 -12.01 9.87 -1.63
CA SER A 99 -13.25 9.20 -1.23
C SER A 99 -13.31 7.78 -1.77
N TYR A 100 -14.17 6.95 -1.19
CA TYR A 100 -14.38 5.59 -1.67
C TYR A 100 -15.83 5.16 -1.47
N SER A 101 -16.24 4.14 -2.19
CA SER A 101 -17.52 3.46 -1.98
C SER A 101 -17.32 1.96 -1.87
N LEU A 102 -17.95 1.36 -0.87
CA LEU A 102 -17.97 -0.08 -0.67
C LEU A 102 -19.22 -0.68 -1.33
N LYS A 103 -19.17 -1.97 -1.62
CA LYS A 103 -20.33 -2.76 -2.02
C LYS A 103 -20.98 -3.47 -0.83
N CYS A 104 -20.34 -3.46 0.32
CA CYS A 104 -20.75 -4.03 1.59
C CYS A 104 -20.71 -2.95 2.67
N ASP A 105 -21.29 -3.21 3.84
CA ASP A 105 -21.35 -2.22 4.93
C ASP A 105 -19.96 -1.91 5.50
N ARG A 106 -19.06 -2.88 5.52
CA ARG A 106 -17.68 -2.73 6.01
C ARG A 106 -16.72 -3.67 5.31
N LEU A 107 -15.44 -3.31 5.33
CA LEU A 107 -14.37 -4.21 4.93
C LEU A 107 -14.19 -5.33 5.97
N PRO A 108 -13.76 -6.53 5.55
CA PRO A 108 -13.35 -7.58 6.48
C PRO A 108 -12.23 -7.10 7.42
N GLU A 109 -12.25 -7.55 8.67
CA GLU A 109 -11.20 -7.21 9.66
C GLU A 109 -9.80 -7.68 9.23
N SER A 110 -9.74 -8.75 8.42
CA SER A 110 -8.49 -9.27 7.85
C SER A 110 -8.00 -8.51 6.61
N SER A 111 -8.64 -7.39 6.25
CA SER A 111 -8.24 -6.60 5.10
C SER A 111 -6.88 -5.94 5.34
N ARG A 112 -5.92 -6.22 4.47
CA ARG A 112 -4.54 -5.74 4.61
C ARG A 112 -3.93 -5.32 3.29
N ILE A 113 -2.88 -4.51 3.38
CA ILE A 113 -1.95 -4.28 2.28
C ILE A 113 -0.70 -5.13 2.51
N ILE A 114 -0.22 -5.76 1.44
CA ILE A 114 1.06 -6.47 1.40
C ILE A 114 1.93 -5.77 0.37
N THR A 115 3.08 -5.32 0.79
CA THR A 115 4.05 -4.60 -0.05
C THR A 115 5.25 -5.50 -0.37
N SER A 116 6.12 -5.06 -1.29
CA SER A 116 7.38 -5.75 -1.57
C SER A 116 8.28 -5.82 -0.32
N ASP A 117 8.24 -4.81 0.53
CA ASP A 117 9.02 -4.75 1.77
C ASP A 117 8.55 -5.81 2.76
N ASP A 118 7.24 -6.03 2.88
CA ASP A 118 6.68 -7.12 3.71
C ASP A 118 7.16 -8.50 3.24
N VAL A 119 7.17 -8.72 1.93
CA VAL A 119 7.65 -9.97 1.33
C VAL A 119 9.15 -10.13 1.56
N PHE A 120 9.92 -9.06 1.42
CA PHE A 120 11.37 -9.08 1.64
C PHE A 120 11.70 -9.39 3.10
N ASP A 121 11.04 -8.73 4.05
CA ASP A 121 11.21 -8.98 5.47
C ASP A 121 10.84 -10.42 5.85
N PHE A 122 9.77 -10.96 5.26
CA PHE A 122 9.42 -12.36 5.45
C PHE A 122 10.52 -13.29 4.95
N MET A 123 11.04 -13.06 3.74
CA MET A 123 12.14 -13.88 3.19
C MET A 123 13.42 -13.80 4.03
N LEU A 124 13.75 -12.65 4.58
CA LEU A 124 14.89 -12.49 5.49
C LEU A 124 14.70 -13.29 6.78
N LYS A 125 13.51 -13.23 7.39
CA LYS A 125 13.18 -14.00 8.58
C LYS A 125 13.29 -15.52 8.35
N GLU A 126 12.79 -16.00 7.21
CA GLU A 126 12.91 -17.42 6.84
C GLU A 126 14.38 -17.85 6.67
N ARG A 127 15.22 -17.00 6.04
CA ARG A 127 16.66 -17.28 5.93
C ARG A 127 17.35 -17.35 7.28
N MET A 128 17.03 -16.41 8.18
CA MET A 128 17.61 -16.40 9.53
C MET A 128 17.20 -17.66 10.33
N LEU A 129 15.95 -18.10 10.21
CA LEU A 129 15.48 -19.35 10.81
C LEU A 129 16.24 -20.56 10.27
N ASN A 130 16.39 -20.67 8.95
CA ASN A 130 17.11 -21.77 8.31
C ASN A 130 18.58 -21.81 8.74
N ASN A 131 19.27 -20.66 8.77
CA ASN A 131 20.64 -20.58 9.26
C ASN A 131 20.75 -21.03 10.73
N GLY A 132 19.84 -20.60 11.59
CA GLY A 132 19.83 -21.04 12.99
C GLY A 132 19.58 -22.55 13.16
N ILE A 133 18.79 -23.16 12.28
CA ILE A 133 18.59 -24.63 12.24
C ILE A 133 19.87 -25.34 11.79
N ASP A 134 20.56 -24.83 10.78
CA ASP A 134 21.79 -25.41 10.25
C ASP A 134 22.93 -25.29 11.29
N ASP A 135 23.09 -24.15 11.93
CA ASP A 135 24.04 -23.93 13.04
C ASP A 135 23.80 -24.94 14.18
N ARG A 136 22.54 -25.15 14.56
CA ARG A 136 22.17 -26.10 15.62
C ARG A 136 22.42 -27.56 15.22
N ARG A 137 22.20 -27.91 13.96
CA ARG A 137 22.57 -29.23 13.43
C ARG A 137 24.07 -29.50 13.52
N GLU A 138 24.89 -28.50 13.12
CA GLU A 138 26.35 -28.62 13.20
C GLU A 138 26.83 -28.79 14.66
N GLU A 139 26.26 -28.03 15.61
CA GLU A 139 26.56 -28.18 17.04
C GLU A 139 26.24 -29.60 17.52
N LEU A 140 25.05 -30.12 17.22
CA LEU A 140 24.63 -31.46 17.62
C LEU A 140 25.52 -32.55 17.01
N VAL A 141 25.92 -32.42 15.75
CA VAL A 141 26.85 -33.38 15.11
C VAL A 141 28.21 -33.38 15.81
N LYS A 142 28.72 -32.21 16.22
CA LYS A 142 29.97 -32.13 16.99
C LYS A 142 29.83 -32.79 18.37
N GLU A 143 28.71 -32.54 19.06
CA GLU A 143 28.44 -33.20 20.36
C GLU A 143 28.34 -34.73 20.29
N TYR A 144 27.92 -35.28 19.13
CA TYR A 144 27.83 -36.75 18.94
C TYR A 144 29.11 -37.39 18.44
N LEU A 145 30.07 -36.63 17.94
CA LEU A 145 31.34 -37.14 17.40
C LEU A 145 32.51 -37.05 18.39
N ASP A 146 32.34 -36.35 19.51
CA ASP A 146 33.25 -36.33 20.67
C ASP A 146 32.84 -37.39 21.71
#